data_7a0f47e013ae1242dcdb01de5f60f216
#
_entry.id   7a0f47e013ae1242dcdb01de5f60f216
#
_cell.length_a   1.000
_cell.length_b   1.000
_cell.length_c   1.000
_cell.angle_alpha   90.00
_cell.angle_beta   90.00
_cell.angle_gamma   90.00
#
_symmetry.space_group_name_H-M   'P 1'
#
loop_
_entity.id
_entity.type
_entity.pdbx_description
1 polymer ?
#
loop_
_entity_poly.entity_id
_entity_poly.type
_entity_poly.pdbx_seq_one_letter_code
_entity_poly.pdbx_strand_id
1 'polypeptide(L)'
;LGVDMMGFIFYPKSPRFASQSVDRTAADKNVCRVGVFVNESAGLISDKIHQFDLNAVQLHGNESRELCELLHKQNGLLKVIKAISVSTAGDIQKYKEYVGAVDYFLFDTKCKTVGGSGQQFDWQVLENYDGDVPFILSGGIGPEDVERVRNFHHPKCIGIDLNSKFELKPGLKDVEKLNTFLENIETKKFKKSIMNKINALFANNKDRKLLSLYFCAGCPTLEGTGDVIKAMERKGIDMIEVGIPFSDPLADGPVIQSAGTKALKNGMTVKKLFAQLKAIKNEVQLPL
;
A
#
# COMPACT_ATOMS: atom_id res chain seq x y z
N LEU A 1 7.64 -8.68 13.94
CA LEU A 1 7.71 -7.21 13.86
C LEU A 1 6.42 -6.57 13.32
N GLY A 2 5.55 -7.27 12.62
CA GLY A 2 4.33 -6.70 12.04
C GLY A 2 4.58 -5.63 10.98
N VAL A 3 5.66 -5.75 10.22
CA VAL A 3 5.97 -4.87 9.08
C VAL A 3 5.24 -5.33 7.83
N ASP A 4 4.80 -4.38 7.01
CA ASP A 4 4.06 -4.68 5.77
C ASP A 4 5.01 -4.98 4.60
N MET A 5 6.19 -4.36 4.59
CA MET A 5 7.18 -4.48 3.51
C MET A 5 8.59 -4.76 4.07
N MET A 6 9.36 -5.58 3.34
CA MET A 6 10.77 -5.87 3.64
C MET A 6 11.62 -5.61 2.39
N GLY A 7 12.60 -4.71 2.49
CA GLY A 7 13.50 -4.34 1.40
C GLY A 7 14.73 -5.23 1.32
N PHE A 8 15.04 -5.74 0.13
CA PHE A 8 16.28 -6.42 -0.25
C PHE A 8 17.08 -5.53 -1.17
N ILE A 9 18.25 -5.03 -0.72
CA ILE A 9 19.04 -4.06 -1.49
C ILE A 9 19.97 -4.81 -2.45
N PHE A 10 19.75 -4.68 -3.75
CA PHE A 10 20.55 -5.28 -4.83
C PHE A 10 21.54 -4.30 -5.46
N TYR A 11 22.02 -3.34 -4.70
CA TYR A 11 23.06 -2.42 -5.13
C TYR A 11 24.43 -2.87 -4.59
N PRO A 12 25.38 -3.35 -5.45
CA PRO A 12 26.63 -3.97 -4.98
C PRO A 12 27.52 -3.07 -4.13
N LYS A 13 27.43 -1.74 -4.31
CA LYS A 13 28.21 -0.76 -3.51
C LYS A 13 27.58 -0.49 -2.14
N SER A 14 26.40 -1.01 -1.86
CA SER A 14 25.76 -0.84 -0.56
C SER A 14 26.36 -1.79 0.47
N PRO A 15 26.69 -1.32 1.68
CA PRO A 15 27.09 -2.20 2.78
C PRO A 15 25.95 -3.14 3.24
N ARG A 16 24.73 -2.93 2.71
CA ARG A 16 23.51 -3.73 2.96
C ARG A 16 23.15 -4.61 1.79
N PHE A 17 24.10 -4.87 0.89
CA PHE A 17 23.84 -5.68 -0.29
C PHE A 17 23.31 -7.07 0.08
N ALA A 18 22.15 -7.43 -0.48
CA ALA A 18 21.53 -8.73 -0.28
C ALA A 18 22.24 -9.76 -1.17
N SER A 19 23.15 -10.55 -0.58
CA SER A 19 23.84 -11.63 -1.26
C SER A 19 22.93 -12.84 -1.48
N GLN A 20 23.39 -13.83 -2.25
CA GLN A 20 22.65 -15.10 -2.47
C GLN A 20 22.45 -15.92 -1.19
N SER A 21 23.22 -15.64 -0.14
CA SER A 21 23.14 -16.32 1.17
C SER A 21 22.05 -15.78 2.08
N VAL A 22 21.29 -14.76 1.67
CA VAL A 22 20.15 -14.26 2.47
C VAL A 22 19.07 -15.33 2.52
N ASP A 23 18.67 -15.69 3.73
CA ASP A 23 17.58 -16.62 3.95
C ASP A 23 16.26 -15.99 3.49
N ARG A 24 15.70 -16.54 2.43
CA ARG A 24 14.45 -16.07 1.80
C ARG A 24 13.22 -16.53 2.58
N THR A 25 13.36 -17.57 3.42
CA THR A 25 12.26 -18.12 4.20
C THR A 25 12.03 -17.35 5.50
N ALA A 26 12.97 -16.49 5.89
CA ALA A 26 12.88 -15.67 7.10
C ALA A 26 11.78 -14.59 7.03
N ALA A 27 11.32 -14.22 5.83
CA ALA A 27 10.18 -13.32 5.68
C ALA A 27 8.86 -14.11 5.76
N ASP A 28 7.95 -13.65 6.64
CA ASP A 28 6.57 -14.13 6.66
C ASP A 28 5.97 -14.03 5.24
N LYS A 29 5.17 -15.01 4.83
CA LYS A 29 4.52 -15.04 3.52
C LYS A 29 3.60 -13.83 3.27
N ASN A 30 3.16 -13.18 4.35
CA ASN A 30 2.30 -12.00 4.29
C ASN A 30 3.07 -10.68 4.15
N VAL A 31 4.41 -10.70 4.24
CA VAL A 31 5.25 -9.50 4.09
C VAL A 31 5.58 -9.28 2.63
N CYS A 32 5.29 -8.09 2.10
CA CYS A 32 5.67 -7.71 0.75
C CYS A 32 7.19 -7.64 0.60
N ARG A 33 7.76 -8.45 -0.28
CA ARG A 33 9.21 -8.47 -0.58
C ARG A 33 9.51 -7.43 -1.65
N VAL A 34 10.32 -6.44 -1.30
CA VAL A 34 10.69 -5.32 -2.15
C VAL A 34 12.14 -5.41 -2.57
N GLY A 35 12.43 -5.55 -3.85
CA GLY A 35 13.80 -5.45 -4.37
C GLY A 35 14.19 -4.00 -4.60
N VAL A 36 15.29 -3.55 -3.99
CA VAL A 36 15.79 -2.17 -4.15
C VAL A 36 16.96 -2.15 -5.11
N PHE A 37 16.82 -1.40 -6.20
CA PHE A 37 17.79 -1.29 -7.30
C PHE A 37 18.24 0.14 -7.50
N VAL A 38 19.45 0.32 -8.03
CA VAL A 38 20.04 1.63 -8.36
C VAL A 38 20.68 1.56 -9.74
N ASN A 39 20.04 2.15 -10.73
CA ASN A 39 20.48 2.21 -12.14
C ASN A 39 20.83 0.82 -12.72
N GLU A 40 19.98 -0.15 -12.46
CA GLU A 40 20.21 -1.54 -12.87
C GLU A 40 19.45 -1.85 -14.18
N SER A 41 19.92 -2.85 -14.91
CA SER A 41 19.29 -3.31 -16.15
C SER A 41 17.97 -4.04 -15.89
N ALA A 42 17.02 -3.94 -16.82
CA ALA A 42 15.75 -4.63 -16.75
C ALA A 42 15.91 -6.15 -16.62
N GLY A 43 16.92 -6.73 -17.29
CA GLY A 43 17.22 -8.16 -17.23
C GLY A 43 17.60 -8.60 -15.82
N LEU A 44 18.56 -7.90 -15.19
CA LEU A 44 18.98 -8.22 -13.81
C LEU A 44 17.85 -8.01 -12.82
N ILE A 45 17.04 -6.96 -12.98
CA ILE A 45 15.85 -6.74 -12.15
C ILE A 45 14.89 -7.93 -12.29
N SER A 46 14.60 -8.38 -13.52
CA SER A 46 13.74 -9.52 -13.79
C SER A 46 14.28 -10.81 -13.16
N ASP A 47 15.57 -11.08 -13.27
CA ASP A 47 16.21 -12.24 -12.63
C ASP A 47 16.04 -12.22 -11.11
N LYS A 48 16.21 -11.03 -10.49
CA LYS A 48 16.02 -10.89 -9.04
C LYS A 48 14.56 -11.02 -8.60
N ILE A 49 13.60 -10.54 -9.39
CA ILE A 49 12.18 -10.74 -9.14
C ILE A 49 11.88 -12.22 -8.99
N HIS A 50 12.31 -13.04 -9.95
CA HIS A 50 12.11 -14.49 -9.91
C HIS A 50 12.93 -15.17 -8.81
N GLN A 51 14.20 -14.78 -8.67
CA GLN A 51 15.10 -15.39 -7.69
C GLN A 51 14.66 -15.20 -6.25
N PHE A 52 14.09 -14.04 -5.91
CA PHE A 52 13.67 -13.65 -4.55
C PHE A 52 12.17 -13.63 -4.37
N ASP A 53 11.40 -14.04 -5.38
CA ASP A 53 9.94 -14.00 -5.38
C ASP A 53 9.43 -12.63 -4.90
N LEU A 54 9.91 -11.57 -5.57
CA LEU A 54 9.61 -10.20 -5.19
C LEU A 54 8.18 -9.82 -5.57
N ASN A 55 7.52 -9.10 -4.67
CA ASN A 55 6.18 -8.55 -4.90
C ASN A 55 6.24 -7.11 -5.40
N ALA A 56 7.36 -6.42 -5.13
CA ALA A 56 7.58 -5.05 -5.56
C ALA A 56 9.04 -4.80 -5.92
N VAL A 57 9.28 -3.79 -6.75
CA VAL A 57 10.60 -3.24 -7.06
C VAL A 57 10.64 -1.77 -6.68
N GLN A 58 11.71 -1.36 -6.04
CA GLN A 58 12.01 0.03 -5.72
C GLN A 58 13.19 0.50 -6.56
N LEU A 59 12.95 1.46 -7.44
CA LEU A 59 13.93 2.08 -8.31
C LEU A 59 14.46 3.34 -7.63
N HIS A 60 15.67 3.24 -7.10
CA HIS A 60 16.25 4.26 -6.19
C HIS A 60 17.36 5.11 -6.85
N GLY A 61 17.58 4.94 -8.14
CA GLY A 61 18.53 5.71 -8.94
C GLY A 61 17.84 6.72 -9.87
N ASN A 62 18.43 6.87 -11.06
CA ASN A 62 17.93 7.74 -12.13
C ASN A 62 17.26 6.93 -13.25
N GLU A 63 16.54 5.87 -12.86
CA GLU A 63 15.84 5.00 -13.79
C GLU A 63 14.78 5.79 -14.55
N SER A 64 14.63 5.50 -15.85
CA SER A 64 13.69 6.20 -16.70
C SER A 64 12.24 5.74 -16.47
N ARG A 65 11.30 6.55 -16.95
CA ARG A 65 9.86 6.22 -16.96
C ARG A 65 9.60 4.93 -17.75
N GLU A 66 10.29 4.77 -18.90
CA GLU A 66 10.12 3.61 -19.78
C GLU A 66 10.49 2.30 -19.07
N LEU A 67 11.51 2.31 -18.20
CA LEU A 67 11.84 1.14 -17.39
C LEU A 67 10.72 0.81 -16.40
N CYS A 68 10.11 1.80 -15.76
CA CYS A 68 8.97 1.59 -14.89
C CYS A 68 7.79 0.93 -15.64
N GLU A 69 7.44 1.47 -16.81
CA GLU A 69 6.38 0.93 -17.67
C GLU A 69 6.70 -0.48 -18.18
N LEU A 70 7.96 -0.76 -18.51
CA LEU A 70 8.39 -2.09 -18.93
C LEU A 70 8.19 -3.13 -17.83
N LEU A 71 8.57 -2.82 -16.59
CA LEU A 71 8.42 -3.71 -15.43
C LEU A 71 6.95 -4.01 -15.13
N HIS A 72 6.07 -3.02 -15.24
CA HIS A 72 4.62 -3.21 -15.14
C HIS A 72 4.07 -4.15 -16.21
N LYS A 73 4.52 -4.00 -17.47
CA LYS A 73 4.07 -4.83 -18.60
C LYS A 73 4.52 -6.28 -18.47
N GLN A 74 5.72 -6.49 -17.95
CA GLN A 74 6.30 -7.84 -17.79
C GLN A 74 5.61 -8.66 -16.71
N ASN A 75 5.14 -8.00 -15.65
CA ASN A 75 4.47 -8.66 -14.53
C ASN A 75 3.39 -7.75 -13.94
N GLY A 76 2.14 -7.94 -14.36
CA GLY A 76 1.02 -7.09 -13.97
C GLY A 76 0.65 -7.08 -12.47
N LEU A 77 1.19 -8.03 -11.68
CA LEU A 77 1.01 -8.08 -10.22
C LEU A 77 2.15 -7.39 -9.47
N LEU A 78 3.28 -7.14 -10.15
CA LEU A 78 4.43 -6.49 -9.54
C LEU A 78 4.14 -5.01 -9.27
N LYS A 79 4.44 -4.56 -8.06
CA LYS A 79 4.35 -3.14 -7.71
C LYS A 79 5.65 -2.42 -8.02
N VAL A 80 5.56 -1.25 -8.64
CA VAL A 80 6.71 -0.40 -8.96
C VAL A 80 6.71 0.82 -8.05
N ILE A 81 7.80 0.99 -7.31
CA ILE A 81 8.05 2.12 -6.40
C ILE A 81 9.18 2.96 -6.98
N LYS A 82 8.95 4.24 -7.27
CA LYS A 82 10.03 5.16 -7.67
C LYS A 82 10.49 5.99 -6.49
N ALA A 83 11.75 5.87 -6.13
CA ALA A 83 12.35 6.73 -5.13
C ALA A 83 12.76 8.08 -5.75
N ILE A 84 12.41 9.16 -5.06
CA ILE A 84 12.75 10.54 -5.41
C ILE A 84 13.47 11.15 -4.21
N SER A 85 14.73 11.54 -4.42
CA SER A 85 15.49 12.26 -3.38
C SER A 85 15.00 13.70 -3.30
N VAL A 86 14.57 14.09 -2.09
CA VAL A 86 14.01 15.41 -1.81
C VAL A 86 14.94 16.19 -0.90
N SER A 87 15.44 17.32 -1.38
CA SER A 87 16.21 18.31 -0.61
C SER A 87 15.54 19.67 -0.61
N THR A 88 14.67 19.94 -1.57
CA THR A 88 13.91 21.18 -1.75
C THR A 88 12.50 20.88 -2.23
N ALA A 89 11.59 21.84 -2.12
CA ALA A 89 10.22 21.72 -2.66
C ALA A 89 10.20 21.47 -4.17
N GLY A 90 11.18 21.97 -4.90
CA GLY A 90 11.30 21.77 -6.35
C GLY A 90 11.61 20.32 -6.73
N ASP A 91 12.31 19.56 -5.88
CA ASP A 91 12.63 18.16 -6.15
C ASP A 91 11.39 17.27 -6.17
N ILE A 92 10.35 17.63 -5.43
CA ILE A 92 9.10 16.89 -5.38
C ILE A 92 8.45 16.84 -6.76
N GLN A 93 8.53 17.93 -7.54
CA GLN A 93 7.90 18.04 -8.86
C GLN A 93 8.40 16.98 -9.87
N LYS A 94 9.53 16.31 -9.59
CA LYS A 94 10.03 15.19 -10.39
C LYS A 94 9.05 14.02 -10.43
N TYR A 95 8.12 13.90 -9.47
CA TYR A 95 7.10 12.86 -9.51
C TYR A 95 6.27 12.90 -10.79
N LYS A 96 6.08 14.10 -11.39
CA LYS A 96 5.26 14.30 -12.60
C LYS A 96 5.78 13.50 -13.80
N GLU A 97 7.08 13.25 -13.85
CA GLU A 97 7.71 12.47 -14.90
C GLU A 97 7.28 10.99 -14.87
N TYR A 98 6.82 10.48 -13.70
CA TYR A 98 6.51 9.07 -13.47
C TYR A 98 5.02 8.77 -13.25
N VAL A 99 4.16 9.78 -13.33
CA VAL A 99 2.71 9.60 -13.15
C VAL A 99 2.15 8.61 -14.18
N GLY A 100 1.45 7.58 -13.72
CA GLY A 100 0.92 6.50 -14.55
C GLY A 100 1.90 5.37 -14.88
N ALA A 101 3.18 5.49 -14.46
CA ALA A 101 4.20 4.47 -14.66
C ALA A 101 4.59 3.74 -13.36
N VAL A 102 4.08 4.18 -12.20
CA VAL A 102 4.43 3.65 -10.89
C VAL A 102 3.20 3.50 -10.00
N ASP A 103 3.23 2.56 -9.04
CA ASP A 103 2.19 2.38 -8.03
C ASP A 103 2.40 3.28 -6.81
N TYR A 104 3.66 3.53 -6.45
CA TYR A 104 4.02 4.31 -5.29
C TYR A 104 5.23 5.19 -5.58
N PHE A 105 5.31 6.32 -4.87
CA PHE A 105 6.57 7.04 -4.69
C PHE A 105 7.18 6.70 -3.34
N LEU A 106 8.50 6.83 -3.24
CA LEU A 106 9.21 6.90 -1.99
C LEU A 106 9.95 8.23 -1.97
N PHE A 107 9.58 9.15 -1.09
CA PHE A 107 10.31 10.40 -0.91
C PHE A 107 11.42 10.22 0.11
N ASP A 108 12.66 10.13 -0.40
CA ASP A 108 13.88 10.02 0.42
C ASP A 108 14.37 11.42 0.77
N THR A 109 14.03 11.86 1.96
CA THR A 109 14.34 13.20 2.46
C THR A 109 15.75 13.21 3.06
N LYS A 110 16.71 13.83 2.36
CA LYS A 110 18.11 13.92 2.82
C LYS A 110 18.37 15.27 3.46
N CYS A 111 18.77 15.23 4.72
CA CYS A 111 19.42 16.36 5.32
C CYS A 111 20.80 16.58 4.69
N LYS A 112 21.05 17.72 4.07
CA LYS A 112 22.40 18.14 3.70
C LYS A 112 23.14 18.53 4.99
N THR A 113 23.60 17.57 5.77
CA THR A 113 24.54 17.84 6.85
C THR A 113 25.92 18.04 6.25
N VAL A 114 26.21 19.26 5.83
CA VAL A 114 27.58 19.75 5.87
C VAL A 114 27.73 20.46 7.22
N GLY A 115 28.29 19.73 8.20
CA GLY A 115 28.76 20.28 9.46
C GLY A 115 27.68 20.60 10.51
N GLY A 116 27.53 19.73 11.52
CA GLY A 116 27.29 20.09 12.91
C GLY A 116 26.04 20.87 13.34
N SER A 117 25.11 21.22 12.45
CA SER A 117 23.98 22.08 12.84
C SER A 117 22.79 21.34 13.46
N GLY A 118 22.78 20.01 13.44
CA GLY A 118 21.67 19.22 14.01
C GLY A 118 20.30 19.44 13.34
N GLN A 119 20.21 20.20 12.26
CA GLN A 119 18.96 20.46 11.58
C GLN A 119 18.52 19.22 10.82
N GLN A 120 17.37 18.68 11.22
CA GLN A 120 16.66 17.63 10.48
C GLN A 120 15.96 18.24 9.26
N PHE A 121 15.81 17.45 8.19
CA PHE A 121 15.02 17.85 7.04
C PHE A 121 13.56 18.10 7.45
N ASP A 122 13.01 19.21 7.00
CA ASP A 122 11.61 19.56 7.29
C ASP A 122 10.66 18.80 6.34
N TRP A 123 9.88 17.85 6.89
CA TRP A 123 8.91 17.07 6.13
C TRP A 123 7.73 17.89 5.63
N GLN A 124 7.51 19.11 6.15
CA GLN A 124 6.47 20.03 5.64
C GLN A 124 6.67 20.35 4.16
N VAL A 125 7.88 20.23 3.65
CA VAL A 125 8.15 20.34 2.20
C VAL A 125 7.28 19.38 1.38
N LEU A 126 6.92 18.21 1.93
CA LEU A 126 6.07 17.22 1.26
C LEU A 126 4.60 17.65 1.16
N GLU A 127 4.16 18.69 1.87
CA GLU A 127 2.85 19.32 1.66
C GLU A 127 2.68 19.89 0.24
N ASN A 128 3.81 20.13 -0.46
CA ASN A 128 3.79 20.55 -1.87
C ASN A 128 3.56 19.39 -2.85
N TYR A 129 3.40 18.16 -2.37
CA TYR A 129 3.02 17.04 -3.22
C TYR A 129 1.52 17.10 -3.50
N ASP A 130 1.17 17.40 -4.74
CA ASP A 130 -0.20 17.54 -5.23
C ASP A 130 -0.65 16.36 -6.12
N GLY A 131 0.16 15.28 -6.20
CA GLY A 131 -0.11 14.10 -7.01
C GLY A 131 -1.13 13.14 -6.37
N ASP A 132 -1.68 12.25 -7.20
CA ASP A 132 -2.64 11.23 -6.77
C ASP A 132 -2.01 9.90 -6.36
N VAL A 133 -0.78 9.63 -6.78
CA VAL A 133 -0.06 8.38 -6.44
C VAL A 133 0.32 8.39 -4.96
N PRO A 134 0.01 7.33 -4.18
CA PRO A 134 0.42 7.25 -2.78
C PRO A 134 1.95 7.22 -2.62
N PHE A 135 2.44 7.69 -1.47
CA PHE A 135 3.87 7.68 -1.21
C PHE A 135 4.25 7.16 0.17
N ILE A 136 5.50 6.72 0.28
CA ILE A 136 6.19 6.29 1.49
C ILE A 136 7.19 7.38 1.87
N LEU A 137 7.18 7.80 3.13
CA LEU A 137 8.15 8.74 3.68
C LEU A 137 9.43 8.00 4.08
N SER A 138 10.58 8.43 3.58
CA SER A 138 11.90 7.89 3.90
C SER A 138 12.90 9.02 4.20
N GLY A 139 14.06 8.66 4.70
CA GLY A 139 15.18 9.59 4.93
C GLY A 139 15.49 9.84 6.39
N GLY A 140 16.33 8.99 6.96
CA GLY A 140 16.96 9.20 8.28
C GLY A 140 16.02 9.20 9.48
N ILE A 141 14.82 8.62 9.36
CA ILE A 141 13.88 8.43 10.47
C ILE A 141 14.55 7.58 11.54
N GLY A 142 14.54 8.05 12.79
CA GLY A 142 15.15 7.40 13.93
C GLY A 142 14.21 7.22 15.11
N PRO A 143 14.66 6.55 16.18
CA PRO A 143 13.88 6.32 17.39
C PRO A 143 13.35 7.61 18.03
N GLU A 144 14.08 8.70 17.85
CA GLU A 144 13.75 10.04 18.35
C GLU A 144 12.60 10.73 17.58
N ASP A 145 12.24 10.23 16.40
CA ASP A 145 11.26 10.87 15.52
C ASP A 145 9.81 10.43 15.79
N VAL A 146 9.51 9.73 16.88
CA VAL A 146 8.16 9.23 17.22
C VAL A 146 7.10 10.33 17.09
N GLU A 147 7.28 11.45 17.81
CA GLU A 147 6.32 12.54 17.80
C GLU A 147 6.23 13.24 16.43
N ARG A 148 7.35 13.31 15.75
CA ARG A 148 7.43 13.89 14.41
C ARG A 148 6.68 13.05 13.38
N VAL A 149 6.83 11.71 13.43
CA VAL A 149 6.06 10.76 12.60
C VAL A 149 4.57 10.84 12.93
N ARG A 150 4.22 10.89 14.22
CA ARG A 150 2.83 11.02 14.67
C ARG A 150 2.15 12.30 14.17
N ASN A 151 2.90 13.39 14.11
CA ASN A 151 2.39 14.71 13.73
C ASN A 151 2.46 14.97 12.23
N PHE A 152 3.15 14.12 11.47
CA PHE A 152 3.19 14.23 10.01
C PHE A 152 1.89 13.72 9.40
N HIS A 153 1.17 14.59 8.70
CA HIS A 153 -0.11 14.26 8.08
C HIS A 153 -0.12 14.68 6.62
N HIS A 154 -0.22 13.72 5.74
CA HIS A 154 -0.47 13.94 4.32
C HIS A 154 -1.43 12.88 3.79
N PRO A 155 -2.50 13.24 3.05
CA PRO A 155 -3.54 12.30 2.62
C PRO A 155 -3.03 11.17 1.71
N LYS A 156 -1.89 11.37 1.07
CA LYS A 156 -1.24 10.38 0.18
C LYS A 156 -0.08 9.65 0.85
N CYS A 157 0.33 10.01 2.07
CA CYS A 157 1.34 9.26 2.81
C CYS A 157 0.73 7.99 3.37
N ILE A 158 1.22 6.84 2.91
CA ILE A 158 0.71 5.52 3.31
C ILE A 158 1.62 4.77 4.27
N GLY A 159 2.83 5.24 4.51
CA GLY A 159 3.77 4.57 5.39
C GLY A 159 5.11 5.29 5.50
N ILE A 160 5.98 4.69 6.29
CA ILE A 160 7.35 5.15 6.52
C ILE A 160 8.35 4.05 6.22
N ASP A 161 9.55 4.42 5.79
CA ASP A 161 10.68 3.52 5.58
C ASP A 161 11.73 3.70 6.67
N LEU A 162 12.01 2.62 7.40
CA LEU A 162 12.96 2.58 8.51
C LEU A 162 14.20 1.78 8.12
N ASN A 163 15.38 2.39 8.18
CA ASN A 163 16.61 1.71 7.76
C ASN A 163 17.77 1.92 8.76
N SER A 164 18.72 2.80 8.45
CA SER A 164 20.05 2.88 9.10
C SER A 164 20.01 3.17 10.59
N LYS A 165 19.04 3.91 11.08
CA LYS A 165 18.92 4.28 12.51
C LYS A 165 18.43 3.12 13.38
N PHE A 166 17.94 2.05 12.77
CA PHE A 166 17.42 0.85 13.42
C PHE A 166 18.30 -0.38 13.10
N GLU A 167 19.61 -0.21 13.07
CA GLU A 167 20.54 -1.28 12.78
C GLU A 167 21.61 -1.38 13.88
N LEU A 168 21.98 -2.62 14.23
CA LEU A 168 23.15 -2.95 15.03
C LEU A 168 24.44 -2.82 14.19
N LYS A 169 24.35 -3.24 12.92
CA LYS A 169 25.34 -3.04 11.84
C LYS A 169 24.62 -3.06 10.50
N PRO A 170 25.22 -2.55 9.43
CA PRO A 170 24.57 -2.52 8.12
C PRO A 170 23.95 -3.87 7.71
N GLY A 171 22.64 -3.88 7.46
CA GLY A 171 21.86 -5.06 7.10
C GLY A 171 21.37 -5.91 8.29
N LEU A 172 21.81 -5.65 9.51
CA LEU A 172 21.30 -6.34 10.71
C LEU A 172 20.45 -5.39 11.55
N LYS A 173 19.14 -5.59 11.51
CA LYS A 173 18.19 -4.75 12.26
C LYS A 173 18.24 -4.99 13.76
N ASP A 174 18.13 -3.91 14.52
CA ASP A 174 17.88 -3.90 15.95
C ASP A 174 16.38 -4.09 16.19
N VAL A 175 15.98 -5.35 16.41
CA VAL A 175 14.58 -5.75 16.54
C VAL A 175 13.90 -5.12 17.76
N GLU A 176 14.63 -4.98 18.86
CA GLU A 176 14.10 -4.39 20.08
C GLU A 176 13.81 -2.90 19.88
N LYS A 177 14.76 -2.18 19.30
CA LYS A 177 14.59 -0.76 18.95
C LYS A 177 13.46 -0.53 17.98
N LEU A 178 13.30 -1.40 16.95
CA LEU A 178 12.19 -1.35 16.01
C LEU A 178 10.84 -1.57 16.71
N ASN A 179 10.73 -2.62 17.54
CA ASN A 179 9.51 -2.90 18.29
C ASN A 179 9.10 -1.71 19.16
N THR A 180 10.04 -1.19 19.96
CA THR A 180 9.78 -0.03 20.81
C THR A 180 9.30 1.18 20.01
N PHE A 181 9.91 1.46 18.87
CA PHE A 181 9.50 2.55 17.99
C PHE A 181 8.10 2.33 17.41
N LEU A 182 7.83 1.11 16.89
CA LEU A 182 6.53 0.76 16.30
C LEU A 182 5.41 0.84 17.34
N GLU A 183 5.61 0.32 18.54
CA GLU A 183 4.67 0.45 19.66
C GLU A 183 4.39 1.92 20.00
N ASN A 184 5.40 2.75 20.00
CA ASN A 184 5.29 4.17 20.31
C ASN A 184 4.60 4.96 19.20
N ILE A 185 4.78 4.65 17.91
CA ILE A 185 4.05 5.32 16.82
C ILE A 185 2.62 4.79 16.65
N GLU A 186 2.33 3.57 17.11
CA GLU A 186 1.01 2.93 17.09
C GLU A 186 0.06 3.58 18.12
N THR A 187 -0.20 4.88 18.01
CA THR A 187 -1.37 5.42 18.70
C THR A 187 -2.63 5.00 17.92
N LYS A 188 -3.77 4.86 18.64
CA LYS A 188 -5.08 4.49 18.07
C LYS A 188 -5.44 5.23 16.76
N LYS A 189 -4.82 6.36 16.50
CA LYS A 189 -5.05 7.23 15.34
C LYS A 189 -4.36 6.71 14.06
N PHE A 190 -3.15 6.14 14.16
CA PHE A 190 -2.41 5.59 13.01
C PHE A 190 -3.00 4.24 12.58
N LYS A 191 -3.35 3.36 13.53
CA LYS A 191 -4.11 2.13 13.25
C LYS A 191 -5.41 2.41 12.49
N LYS A 192 -6.10 3.51 12.82
CA LYS A 192 -7.37 3.89 12.18
C LYS A 192 -7.20 4.41 10.74
N SER A 193 -6.03 4.95 10.38
CA SER A 193 -5.72 5.47 9.03
C SER A 193 -5.25 4.38 8.04
N ILE A 194 -4.59 3.35 8.53
CA ILE A 194 -4.03 2.26 7.71
C ILE A 194 -4.93 1.02 7.73
N MET A 195 -5.68 0.83 8.81
CA MET A 195 -6.58 -0.31 8.94
C MET A 195 -7.79 -0.10 8.03
N ASN A 196 -7.92 -0.91 6.98
CA ASN A 196 -9.15 -0.93 6.20
C ASN A 196 -10.33 -1.30 7.11
N LYS A 197 -11.55 -0.96 6.68
CA LYS A 197 -12.76 -1.18 7.50
C LYS A 197 -12.93 -2.64 7.91
N ILE A 198 -12.51 -3.60 7.10
CA ILE A 198 -12.60 -5.04 7.38
C ILE A 198 -11.67 -5.40 8.53
N ASN A 199 -10.40 -5.03 8.47
CA ASN A 199 -9.45 -5.30 9.55
C ASN A 199 -9.87 -4.64 10.87
N ALA A 200 -10.38 -3.40 10.79
CA ALA A 200 -10.92 -2.69 11.95
C ALA A 200 -12.12 -3.42 12.56
N LEU A 201 -13.00 -3.96 11.73
CA LEU A 201 -14.15 -4.73 12.18
C LEU A 201 -13.71 -5.96 13.00
N PHE A 202 -12.79 -6.77 12.47
CA PHE A 202 -12.29 -7.96 13.17
C PHE A 202 -11.48 -7.61 14.42
N ALA A 203 -10.63 -6.59 14.38
CA ALA A 203 -9.83 -6.18 15.53
C ALA A 203 -10.68 -5.68 16.72
N ASN A 204 -11.79 -5.01 16.42
CA ASN A 204 -12.66 -4.42 17.44
C ASN A 204 -13.73 -5.38 17.98
N ASN A 205 -13.89 -6.58 17.40
CA ASN A 205 -14.97 -7.51 17.73
C ASN A 205 -14.44 -8.94 17.96
N LYS A 206 -13.38 -9.08 18.76
CA LYS A 206 -12.74 -10.39 19.02
C LYS A 206 -13.63 -11.37 19.79
N ASP A 207 -14.56 -10.86 20.59
CA ASP A 207 -15.36 -11.64 21.55
C ASP A 207 -16.76 -11.95 21.03
N ARG A 208 -17.11 -11.57 19.83
CA ARG A 208 -18.41 -11.87 19.22
C ARG A 208 -18.30 -12.39 17.80
N LYS A 209 -19.29 -13.14 17.35
CA LYS A 209 -19.45 -13.56 15.96
C LYS A 209 -19.88 -12.37 15.12
N LEU A 210 -19.26 -12.25 13.92
CA LEU A 210 -19.60 -11.24 12.92
C LEU A 210 -20.51 -11.87 11.87
N LEU A 211 -21.48 -11.10 11.38
CA LEU A 211 -22.39 -11.51 10.33
C LEU A 211 -22.02 -10.81 9.03
N SER A 212 -21.55 -11.59 8.04
CA SER A 212 -21.38 -11.16 6.66
C SER A 212 -22.54 -11.63 5.81
N LEU A 213 -23.06 -10.77 4.95
CA LEU A 213 -24.05 -11.13 3.95
C LEU A 213 -23.56 -10.84 2.54
N TYR A 214 -23.83 -11.78 1.64
CA TYR A 214 -23.61 -11.62 0.20
C TYR A 214 -24.90 -11.22 -0.50
N PHE A 215 -24.81 -10.32 -1.49
CA PHE A 215 -25.90 -10.12 -2.45
C PHE A 215 -25.31 -9.69 -3.82
N CYS A 216 -26.08 -9.95 -4.89
CA CYS A 216 -25.67 -9.62 -6.24
C CYS A 216 -26.12 -8.19 -6.58
N ALA A 217 -25.15 -7.32 -6.95
CA ALA A 217 -25.44 -5.95 -7.37
C ALA A 217 -26.35 -5.91 -8.62
N GLY A 218 -27.33 -5.00 -8.62
CA GLY A 218 -28.31 -4.90 -9.72
C GLY A 218 -29.45 -5.93 -9.68
N CYS A 219 -29.58 -6.68 -8.59
CA CYS A 219 -30.68 -7.59 -8.31
C CYS A 219 -31.36 -7.21 -6.96
N PRO A 220 -32.70 -7.13 -6.89
CA PRO A 220 -33.70 -7.43 -7.94
C PRO A 220 -33.83 -6.35 -9.02
N THR A 221 -33.41 -5.12 -8.77
CA THR A 221 -33.50 -3.98 -9.70
C THR A 221 -32.13 -3.34 -9.92
N LEU A 222 -31.95 -2.71 -11.08
CA LEU A 222 -30.66 -2.09 -11.43
C LEU A 222 -30.19 -1.05 -10.40
N GLU A 223 -31.09 -0.17 -9.98
CA GLU A 223 -30.77 0.98 -9.12
C GLU A 223 -30.83 0.65 -7.62
N GLY A 224 -31.28 -0.55 -7.25
CA GLY A 224 -31.52 -0.93 -5.86
C GLY A 224 -30.27 -1.26 -5.02
N THR A 225 -29.07 -1.32 -5.60
CA THR A 225 -27.85 -1.73 -4.88
C THR A 225 -27.60 -0.89 -3.63
N GLY A 226 -27.68 0.43 -3.74
CA GLY A 226 -27.46 1.34 -2.61
C GLY A 226 -28.48 1.19 -1.49
N ASP A 227 -29.74 1.01 -1.84
CA ASP A 227 -30.84 0.84 -0.87
C ASP A 227 -30.74 -0.48 -0.12
N VAL A 228 -30.33 -1.56 -0.78
CA VAL A 228 -30.06 -2.86 -0.18
C VAL A 228 -28.95 -2.75 0.85
N ILE A 229 -27.83 -2.12 0.51
CA ILE A 229 -26.69 -1.91 1.42
C ILE A 229 -27.13 -1.11 2.66
N LYS A 230 -27.81 0.01 2.48
CA LYS A 230 -28.33 0.83 3.58
C LYS A 230 -29.34 0.06 4.46
N ALA A 231 -30.17 -0.78 3.86
CA ALA A 231 -31.12 -1.59 4.60
C ALA A 231 -30.42 -2.66 5.46
N MET A 232 -29.39 -3.31 4.92
CA MET A 232 -28.57 -4.29 5.66
C MET A 232 -27.84 -3.62 6.83
N GLU A 233 -27.21 -2.45 6.61
CA GLU A 233 -26.56 -1.69 7.68
C GLU A 233 -27.54 -1.33 8.81
N ARG A 234 -28.72 -0.81 8.48
CA ARG A 234 -29.77 -0.52 9.50
C ARG A 234 -30.22 -1.74 10.29
N LYS A 235 -30.06 -2.95 9.74
CA LYS A 235 -30.40 -4.22 10.41
C LYS A 235 -29.24 -4.81 11.21
N GLY A 236 -28.10 -4.09 11.30
CA GLY A 236 -26.97 -4.50 12.14
C GLY A 236 -26.09 -5.58 11.50
N ILE A 237 -26.10 -5.71 10.18
CA ILE A 237 -25.11 -6.54 9.47
C ILE A 237 -23.73 -5.92 9.65
N ASP A 238 -22.72 -6.74 9.89
CA ASP A 238 -21.38 -6.29 10.20
C ASP A 238 -20.53 -6.04 8.96
N MET A 239 -20.74 -6.81 7.89
CA MET A 239 -19.99 -6.73 6.64
C MET A 239 -20.87 -7.20 5.48
N ILE A 240 -20.67 -6.63 4.30
CA ILE A 240 -21.39 -7.02 3.08
C ILE A 240 -20.41 -7.39 1.99
N GLU A 241 -20.66 -8.52 1.35
CA GLU A 241 -20.01 -8.91 0.10
C GLU A 241 -20.92 -8.55 -1.07
N VAL A 242 -20.47 -7.59 -1.89
CA VAL A 242 -21.22 -7.10 -3.05
C VAL A 242 -20.77 -7.86 -4.27
N GLY A 243 -21.57 -8.85 -4.70
CA GLY A 243 -21.29 -9.67 -5.87
C GLY A 243 -21.39 -8.87 -7.17
N ILE A 244 -20.32 -8.91 -7.96
CA ILE A 244 -20.30 -8.38 -9.32
C ILE A 244 -20.93 -9.44 -10.24
N PRO A 245 -22.04 -9.14 -10.95
CA PRO A 245 -22.67 -10.12 -11.82
C PRO A 245 -21.73 -10.53 -12.96
N PHE A 246 -21.61 -11.82 -13.15
CA PHE A 246 -20.74 -12.45 -14.15
C PHE A 246 -21.53 -13.41 -15.05
N SER A 247 -21.13 -13.54 -16.33
CA SER A 247 -21.88 -14.31 -17.33
C SER A 247 -21.71 -15.82 -17.20
N ASP A 248 -20.64 -16.27 -16.52
CA ASP A 248 -20.29 -17.71 -16.45
C ASP A 248 -19.85 -18.10 -15.02
N PRO A 249 -20.75 -18.06 -14.04
CA PRO A 249 -20.46 -18.28 -12.61
C PRO A 249 -20.43 -19.79 -12.28
N LEU A 250 -19.48 -20.53 -12.80
CA LEU A 250 -19.37 -21.99 -12.67
C LEU A 250 -19.26 -22.49 -11.22
N ALA A 251 -18.70 -21.67 -10.33
CA ALA A 251 -18.51 -22.02 -8.92
C ALA A 251 -19.72 -21.67 -8.02
N ASP A 252 -20.67 -20.89 -8.53
CA ASP A 252 -21.80 -20.42 -7.74
C ASP A 252 -22.97 -21.39 -7.78
N GLY A 253 -23.75 -21.41 -6.68
CA GLY A 253 -25.00 -22.17 -6.64
C GLY A 253 -26.11 -21.54 -7.49
N PRO A 254 -27.19 -22.28 -7.79
CA PRO A 254 -28.24 -21.87 -8.73
C PRO A 254 -28.95 -20.56 -8.36
N VAL A 255 -29.04 -20.24 -7.09
CA VAL A 255 -29.65 -18.99 -6.60
C VAL A 255 -28.78 -17.78 -6.99
N ILE A 256 -27.45 -17.86 -6.78
CA ILE A 256 -26.53 -16.78 -7.13
C ILE A 256 -26.43 -16.64 -8.65
N GLN A 257 -26.38 -17.76 -9.38
CA GLN A 257 -26.42 -17.76 -10.86
C GLN A 257 -27.67 -17.06 -11.40
N SER A 258 -28.84 -17.36 -10.81
CA SER A 258 -30.09 -16.71 -11.18
C SER A 258 -30.09 -15.21 -10.89
N ALA A 259 -29.58 -14.80 -9.72
CA ALA A 259 -29.44 -13.39 -9.34
C ALA A 259 -28.47 -12.64 -10.26
N GLY A 260 -27.33 -13.24 -10.61
CA GLY A 260 -26.34 -12.69 -11.56
C GLY A 260 -26.93 -12.50 -12.95
N THR A 261 -27.63 -13.53 -13.46
CA THR A 261 -28.32 -13.47 -14.76
C THR A 261 -29.36 -12.34 -14.77
N LYS A 262 -30.15 -12.19 -13.70
CA LYS A 262 -31.14 -11.11 -13.59
C LYS A 262 -30.48 -9.74 -13.56
N ALA A 263 -29.39 -9.58 -12.80
CA ALA A 263 -28.65 -8.34 -12.71
C ALA A 263 -28.04 -7.91 -14.06
N LEU A 264 -27.49 -8.86 -14.82
CA LEU A 264 -26.99 -8.59 -16.18
C LEU A 264 -28.13 -8.18 -17.13
N LYS A 265 -29.30 -8.87 -17.08
CA LYS A 265 -30.50 -8.50 -17.85
C LYS A 265 -31.02 -7.09 -17.48
N ASN A 266 -30.88 -6.70 -16.20
CA ASN A 266 -31.20 -5.34 -15.75
C ASN A 266 -30.19 -4.31 -16.25
N GLY A 267 -29.07 -4.73 -16.86
CA GLY A 267 -28.06 -3.86 -17.44
C GLY A 267 -27.00 -3.41 -16.43
N MET A 268 -26.75 -4.19 -15.35
CA MET A 268 -25.66 -3.91 -14.42
C MET A 268 -24.30 -4.09 -15.11
N THR A 269 -23.38 -3.21 -14.80
CA THR A 269 -21.99 -3.23 -15.25
C THR A 269 -21.09 -2.83 -14.09
N VAL A 270 -19.81 -3.19 -14.14
CA VAL A 270 -18.80 -2.79 -13.15
C VAL A 270 -18.79 -1.26 -12.98
N LYS A 271 -18.85 -0.51 -14.08
CA LYS A 271 -18.89 0.96 -14.06
C LYS A 271 -20.10 1.51 -13.30
N LYS A 272 -21.28 0.94 -13.54
CA LYS A 272 -22.52 1.33 -12.85
C LYS A 272 -22.46 0.98 -11.36
N LEU A 273 -21.96 -0.22 -11.02
CA LEU A 273 -21.79 -0.62 -9.63
C LEU A 273 -20.90 0.37 -8.88
N PHE A 274 -19.71 0.69 -9.41
CA PHE A 274 -18.82 1.65 -8.74
C PHE A 274 -19.42 3.06 -8.65
N ALA A 275 -20.22 3.49 -9.62
CA ALA A 275 -20.94 4.75 -9.53
C ALA A 275 -21.97 4.75 -8.38
N GLN A 276 -22.74 3.65 -8.22
CA GLN A 276 -23.70 3.48 -7.14
C GLN A 276 -23.02 3.42 -5.77
N LEU A 277 -21.91 2.67 -5.63
CA LEU A 277 -21.13 2.61 -4.40
C LEU A 277 -20.53 3.99 -4.04
N LYS A 278 -20.04 4.72 -5.03
CA LYS A 278 -19.52 6.09 -4.82
C LYS A 278 -20.61 7.04 -4.32
N ALA A 279 -21.83 6.91 -4.81
CA ALA A 279 -22.95 7.76 -4.39
C ALA A 279 -23.29 7.58 -2.90
N ILE A 280 -23.17 6.37 -2.35
CA ILE A 280 -23.49 6.07 -0.95
C ILE A 280 -22.27 6.07 0.00
N LYS A 281 -21.06 6.35 -0.52
CA LYS A 281 -19.79 6.23 0.22
C LYS A 281 -19.78 6.94 1.58
N ASN A 282 -20.42 8.10 1.66
CA ASN A 282 -20.46 8.91 2.89
C ASN A 282 -21.65 8.59 3.79
N GLU A 283 -22.59 7.77 3.33
CA GLU A 283 -23.81 7.39 4.05
C GLU A 283 -23.68 6.03 4.73
N VAL A 284 -22.75 5.18 4.27
CA VAL A 284 -22.56 3.81 4.75
C VAL A 284 -21.20 3.67 5.45
N GLN A 285 -21.22 3.15 6.66
CA GLN A 285 -20.01 3.00 7.50
C GLN A 285 -19.46 1.58 7.52
N LEU A 286 -20.28 0.57 7.29
CA LEU A 286 -19.85 -0.83 7.34
C LEU A 286 -18.89 -1.16 6.16
N PRO A 287 -18.05 -2.20 6.31
CA PRO A 287 -17.20 -2.73 5.24
C PRO A 287 -18.03 -3.32 4.08
N LEU A 288 -17.58 -2.99 2.86
CA LEU A 288 -18.13 -3.51 1.61
C LEU A 288 -17.01 -4.18 0.83
#